data_7780443168a3e79001b44e111f6c931e
#
_entry.id   7780443168a3e79001b44e111f6c931e
#
_cell.length_a   1.000
_cell.length_b   1.000
_cell.length_c   1.000
_cell.angle_alpha   90.00
_cell.angle_beta   90.00
_cell.angle_gamma   90.00
#
_symmetry.space_group_name_H-M   'P 1'
#
loop_
_entity.id
_entity.type
_entity.pdbx_description
1 polymer ?
#
loop_
_entity_poly.entity_id
_entity_poly.type
_entity_poly.pdbx_seq_one_letter_code
_entity_poly.pdbx_strand_id
1 'polypeptide(L)'
;ILRYRQEHPSCALWAEKLLDGRQSYEELWAFYQKYQEQAPLFYSAGASEPLMQGEEESRRDRWAAAALERTLARLAQDALTQGARRLIVAGGETSGAVARQLGFEGYRIGDSVAPGVPVMVPLGSPQVWVVYKSGNFGEADFFEKALAMTGPAGEK
;
A
#
# COMPACT_ATOMS: atom_id res chain seq x y z
N ILE A 1 -6.45 -7.74 5.68
CA ILE A 1 -5.81 -8.38 4.50
C ILE A 1 -6.50 -9.70 4.17
N LEU A 2 -6.60 -10.66 5.10
CA LEU A 2 -7.12 -12.01 4.79
C LEU A 2 -8.54 -11.99 4.22
N ARG A 3 -9.45 -11.20 4.80
CA ARG A 3 -10.81 -11.04 4.30
C ARG A 3 -10.83 -10.37 2.93
N TYR A 4 -10.16 -9.25 2.78
CA TYR A 4 -10.12 -8.49 1.53
C TYR A 4 -9.63 -9.32 0.33
N ARG A 5 -8.65 -10.19 0.55
CA ARG A 5 -8.11 -11.11 -0.47
C ARG A 5 -9.11 -12.14 -1.00
N GLN A 6 -10.19 -12.40 -0.28
CA GLN A 6 -11.22 -13.36 -0.74
C GLN A 6 -12.13 -12.75 -1.79
N GLU A 7 -12.27 -11.43 -1.80
CA GLU A 7 -13.23 -10.70 -2.63
C GLU A 7 -12.54 -9.84 -3.71
N HIS A 8 -11.23 -9.58 -3.58
CA HIS A 8 -10.49 -8.70 -4.47
C HIS A 8 -9.24 -9.36 -5.07
N PRO A 9 -8.88 -8.98 -6.32
CA PRO A 9 -7.61 -9.40 -6.92
C PRO A 9 -6.44 -9.04 -6.02
N SER A 10 -5.57 -10.01 -5.75
CA SER A 10 -4.49 -9.82 -4.79
C SER A 10 -3.17 -10.37 -5.32
N CYS A 11 -2.11 -9.60 -5.19
CA CYS A 11 -0.76 -9.94 -5.62
C CYS A 11 0.20 -9.92 -4.43
N ALA A 12 0.87 -11.03 -4.20
CA ALA A 12 1.89 -11.17 -3.18
C ALA A 12 3.24 -10.65 -3.68
N LEU A 13 3.90 -9.80 -2.90
CA LEU A 13 5.29 -9.39 -3.12
C LEU A 13 6.20 -10.19 -2.19
N TRP A 14 7.19 -10.83 -2.78
CA TRP A 14 8.20 -11.60 -2.06
C TRP A 14 9.52 -10.85 -2.08
N ALA A 15 9.97 -10.39 -0.94
CA ALA A 15 11.19 -9.60 -0.82
C ALA A 15 12.40 -10.26 -1.49
N GLU A 16 12.61 -11.56 -1.26
CA GLU A 16 13.70 -12.32 -1.87
C GLU A 16 13.58 -12.41 -3.39
N LYS A 17 12.36 -12.62 -3.90
CA LYS A 17 12.13 -12.70 -5.35
C LYS A 17 12.33 -11.35 -6.05
N LEU A 18 12.02 -10.26 -5.37
CA LEU A 18 12.32 -8.92 -5.87
C LEU A 18 13.82 -8.65 -5.92
N LEU A 19 14.58 -9.12 -4.91
CA LEU A 19 16.03 -8.93 -4.86
C LEU A 19 16.79 -9.75 -5.90
N ASP A 20 16.36 -10.96 -6.17
CA ASP A 20 17.02 -11.87 -7.12
C ASP A 20 16.43 -11.86 -8.52
N GLY A 21 15.46 -10.97 -8.77
CA GLY A 21 14.84 -10.77 -10.09
C GLY A 21 13.84 -11.85 -10.50
N ARG A 22 13.46 -12.79 -9.62
CA ARG A 22 12.40 -13.78 -9.88
C ARG A 22 10.99 -13.22 -9.85
N GLN A 23 10.82 -12.00 -9.35
CA GLN A 23 9.60 -11.22 -9.44
C GLN A 23 9.98 -9.81 -9.92
N SER A 24 9.48 -9.40 -11.05
CA SER A 24 9.81 -8.10 -11.65
C SER A 24 8.75 -7.04 -11.34
N TYR A 25 9.14 -5.78 -11.44
CA TYR A 25 8.20 -4.66 -11.35
C TYR A 25 7.17 -4.70 -12.48
N GLU A 26 7.58 -5.09 -13.67
CA GLU A 26 6.74 -5.18 -14.87
C GLU A 26 5.59 -6.19 -14.67
N GLU A 27 5.84 -7.30 -14.00
CA GLU A 27 4.79 -8.28 -13.64
C GLU A 27 3.78 -7.70 -12.66
N LEU A 28 4.25 -6.98 -11.64
CA LEU A 28 3.38 -6.30 -10.67
C LEU A 28 2.56 -5.21 -11.34
N TRP A 29 3.18 -4.44 -12.23
CA TRP A 29 2.52 -3.39 -12.98
C TRP A 29 1.46 -3.94 -13.93
N ALA A 30 1.76 -5.01 -14.66
CA ALA A 30 0.80 -5.70 -15.52
C ALA A 30 -0.40 -6.23 -14.72
N PHE A 31 -0.17 -6.74 -13.50
CA PHE A 31 -1.24 -7.13 -12.60
C PHE A 31 -2.11 -5.93 -12.20
N TYR A 32 -1.51 -4.79 -11.83
CA TYR A 32 -2.26 -3.56 -11.55
C TYR A 32 -3.12 -3.15 -12.74
N GLN A 33 -2.55 -3.03 -13.92
CA GLN A 33 -3.26 -2.61 -15.14
C GLN A 33 -4.46 -3.51 -15.45
N LYS A 34 -4.31 -4.81 -15.24
CA LYS A 34 -5.38 -5.79 -15.48
C LYS A 34 -6.55 -5.62 -14.52
N TYR A 35 -6.29 -5.25 -13.28
CA TYR A 35 -7.28 -5.26 -12.19
C TYR A 35 -7.55 -3.88 -11.57
N GLN A 36 -7.08 -2.79 -12.16
CA GLN A 36 -7.17 -1.44 -11.58
C GLN A 36 -8.58 -1.00 -11.18
N GLU A 37 -9.61 -1.43 -11.92
CA GLU A 37 -11.01 -1.10 -11.62
C GLU A 37 -11.60 -1.93 -10.46
N GLN A 38 -10.89 -2.95 -9.99
CA GLN A 38 -11.34 -3.87 -8.96
C GLN A 38 -10.65 -3.63 -7.61
N ALA A 39 -10.00 -2.48 -7.44
CA ALA A 39 -9.24 -2.12 -6.25
C ALA A 39 -8.25 -3.23 -5.79
N PRO A 40 -7.25 -3.57 -6.63
CA PRO A 40 -6.36 -4.69 -6.37
C PRO A 40 -5.50 -4.46 -5.13
N LEU A 41 -5.21 -5.53 -4.40
CA LEU A 41 -4.35 -5.53 -3.23
C LEU A 41 -2.94 -6.01 -3.57
N PHE A 42 -1.95 -5.23 -3.18
CA PHE A 42 -0.55 -5.64 -3.13
C PHE A 42 -0.13 -5.82 -1.68
N TYR A 43 0.47 -6.94 -1.34
CA TYR A 43 0.86 -7.23 0.04
C TYR A 43 2.19 -7.96 0.12
N SER A 44 2.96 -7.67 1.16
CA SER A 44 4.19 -8.40 1.44
C SER A 44 3.87 -9.83 1.87
N ALA A 45 4.52 -10.81 1.25
CA ALA A 45 4.45 -12.20 1.62
C ALA A 45 5.84 -12.70 2.03
N GLY A 46 5.88 -13.55 3.05
CA GLY A 46 7.13 -14.16 3.56
C GLY A 46 7.80 -13.37 4.67
N ALA A 47 8.48 -14.11 5.56
CA ALA A 47 9.29 -13.68 6.69
C ALA A 47 8.61 -12.76 7.71
N SER A 48 7.74 -13.31 8.51
CA SER A 48 7.26 -12.67 9.75
C SER A 48 8.12 -13.05 10.97
N GLU A 49 9.14 -13.87 10.82
CA GLU A 49 10.07 -14.20 11.90
C GLU A 49 11.50 -13.84 11.49
N PRO A 50 12.25 -13.13 12.33
CA PRO A 50 13.69 -12.96 12.13
C PRO A 50 14.33 -14.35 12.27
N LEU A 51 14.68 -14.93 11.15
CA LEU A 51 15.46 -16.17 11.12
C LEU A 51 16.91 -15.83 11.47
N MET A 52 17.26 -16.11 12.73
CA MET A 52 18.60 -16.30 13.23
C MET A 52 19.65 -15.16 13.13
N GLN A 53 20.41 -15.04 14.16
CA GLN A 53 21.35 -14.04 14.62
C GLN A 53 22.67 -14.02 13.81
N GLY A 54 22.75 -13.16 12.79
CA GLY A 54 24.00 -12.87 12.11
C GLY A 54 23.98 -11.47 11.47
N GLU A 55 25.10 -10.75 11.45
CA GLU A 55 25.18 -9.39 10.87
C GLU A 55 24.88 -9.38 9.35
N GLU A 56 25.25 -10.43 8.63
CA GLU A 56 24.96 -10.55 7.20
C GLU A 56 23.49 -10.78 6.92
N GLU A 57 22.82 -11.58 7.74
CA GLU A 57 21.38 -11.88 7.63
C GLU A 57 20.55 -10.64 7.97
N SER A 58 20.89 -9.92 9.03
CA SER A 58 20.28 -8.64 9.38
C SER A 58 20.44 -7.57 8.27
N ARG A 59 21.52 -7.64 7.52
CA ARG A 59 21.76 -6.75 6.37
C ARG A 59 20.86 -7.13 5.20
N ARG A 60 20.76 -8.42 4.89
CA ARG A 60 19.89 -8.95 3.83
C ARG A 60 18.42 -8.65 4.11
N ASP A 61 17.97 -8.82 5.36
CA ASP A 61 16.60 -8.52 5.77
C ASP A 61 16.25 -7.03 5.59
N ARG A 62 17.18 -6.14 5.96
CA ARG A 62 17.01 -4.69 5.73
C ARG A 62 16.93 -4.34 4.23
N TRP A 63 17.72 -5.01 3.39
CA TRP A 63 17.67 -4.79 1.95
C TRP A 63 16.39 -5.33 1.35
N ALA A 64 15.90 -6.47 1.84
CA ALA A 64 14.65 -7.07 1.45
C ALA A 64 13.45 -6.18 1.81
N ALA A 65 13.41 -5.68 3.03
CA ALA A 65 12.39 -4.72 3.47
C ALA A 65 12.42 -3.44 2.62
N ALA A 66 13.60 -2.86 2.41
CA ALA A 66 13.75 -1.68 1.57
C ALA A 66 13.35 -1.91 0.10
N ALA A 67 13.57 -3.11 -0.44
CA ALA A 67 13.10 -3.45 -1.79
C ALA A 67 11.57 -3.49 -1.87
N LEU A 68 10.91 -4.10 -0.89
CA LEU A 68 9.44 -4.10 -0.77
C LEU A 68 8.87 -2.70 -0.68
N GLU A 69 9.41 -1.88 0.23
CA GLU A 69 8.96 -0.50 0.43
C GLU A 69 9.10 0.34 -0.84
N ARG A 70 10.26 0.28 -1.52
CA ARG A 70 10.49 1.01 -2.78
C ARG A 70 9.53 0.54 -3.87
N THR A 71 9.30 -0.77 -3.98
CA THR A 71 8.41 -1.34 -4.99
C THR A 71 6.98 -0.90 -4.77
N LEU A 72 6.48 -0.98 -3.52
CA LEU A 72 5.13 -0.53 -3.18
C LEU A 72 4.95 0.98 -3.34
N ALA A 73 5.96 1.76 -2.98
CA ALA A 73 5.93 3.22 -3.16
C ALA A 73 5.91 3.62 -4.64
N ARG A 74 6.68 2.94 -5.49
CA ARG A 74 6.66 3.13 -6.92
C ARG A 74 5.31 2.73 -7.53
N LEU A 75 4.75 1.59 -7.15
CA LEU A 75 3.41 1.16 -7.59
C LEU A 75 2.35 2.19 -7.25
N ALA A 76 2.37 2.73 -6.03
CA ALA A 76 1.43 3.76 -5.59
C ALA A 76 1.56 5.04 -6.45
N GLN A 77 2.77 5.50 -6.71
CA GLN A 77 3.01 6.68 -7.55
C GLN A 77 2.55 6.46 -9.00
N ASP A 78 2.93 5.33 -9.60
CA ASP A 78 2.59 5.03 -10.99
C ASP A 78 1.07 4.83 -11.15
N ALA A 79 0.40 4.21 -10.16
CA ALA A 79 -1.06 4.06 -10.14
C ALA A 79 -1.77 5.42 -10.09
N LEU A 80 -1.34 6.35 -9.23
CA LEU A 80 -1.90 7.70 -9.17
C LEU A 80 -1.64 8.48 -10.47
N THR A 81 -0.46 8.34 -11.05
CA THR A 81 -0.10 8.96 -12.33
C THR A 81 -0.99 8.43 -13.46
N GLN A 82 -1.36 7.16 -13.43
CA GLN A 82 -2.24 6.53 -14.42
C GLN A 82 -3.73 6.78 -14.15
N GLY A 83 -4.08 7.48 -13.09
CA GLY A 83 -5.44 7.94 -12.84
C GLY A 83 -6.16 7.32 -11.65
N ALA A 84 -5.49 6.47 -10.85
CA ALA A 84 -6.05 6.05 -9.57
C ALA A 84 -6.40 7.26 -8.71
N ARG A 85 -7.51 7.19 -8.01
CA ARG A 85 -8.00 8.27 -7.16
C ARG A 85 -8.01 7.91 -5.68
N ARG A 86 -7.94 6.62 -5.37
CA ARG A 86 -8.02 6.10 -4.01
C ARG A 86 -6.78 5.27 -3.71
N LEU A 87 -6.09 5.61 -2.64
CA LEU A 87 -4.89 4.92 -2.20
C LEU A 87 -5.01 4.58 -0.72
N ILE A 88 -5.04 3.30 -0.39
CA ILE A 88 -5.10 2.82 0.98
C ILE A 88 -3.82 2.05 1.25
N VAL A 89 -3.03 2.54 2.19
CA VAL A 89 -1.73 1.96 2.53
C VAL A 89 -1.74 1.51 3.99
N ALA A 90 -1.39 0.26 4.23
CA ALA A 90 -1.32 -0.33 5.55
C ALA A 90 0.11 -0.81 5.87
N GLY A 91 0.56 -0.49 7.08
CA GLY A 91 1.92 -0.72 7.56
C GLY A 91 2.67 0.59 7.73
N GLY A 92 3.28 0.81 8.90
CA GLY A 92 3.94 2.09 9.24
C GLY A 92 5.07 2.43 8.29
N GLU A 93 5.97 1.50 8.05
CA GLU A 93 7.15 1.67 7.17
C GLU A 93 6.70 1.87 5.71
N THR A 94 5.78 1.04 5.24
CA THR A 94 5.21 1.17 3.89
C THR A 94 4.50 2.51 3.70
N SER A 95 3.69 2.93 4.68
CA SER A 95 3.00 4.22 4.63
C SER A 95 3.99 5.38 4.58
N GLY A 96 5.06 5.32 5.37
CA GLY A 96 6.15 6.30 5.34
C GLY A 96 6.89 6.34 4.00
N ALA A 97 7.19 5.18 3.42
CA ALA A 97 7.84 5.08 2.11
C ALA A 97 6.97 5.65 0.98
N VAL A 98 5.69 5.29 0.97
CA VAL A 98 4.72 5.81 0.00
C VAL A 98 4.54 7.33 0.15
N ALA A 99 4.36 7.84 1.38
CA ALA A 99 4.18 9.26 1.62
C ALA A 99 5.40 10.08 1.14
N ARG A 100 6.62 9.60 1.42
CA ARG A 100 7.85 10.23 0.92
C ARG A 100 7.94 10.21 -0.61
N GLN A 101 7.57 9.09 -1.24
CA GLN A 101 7.61 8.95 -2.70
C GLN A 101 6.61 9.87 -3.41
N LEU A 102 5.41 10.01 -2.85
CA LEU A 102 4.36 10.86 -3.42
C LEU A 102 4.66 12.35 -3.24
N GLY A 103 5.42 12.73 -2.21
CA GLY A 103 5.90 14.10 -2.01
C GLY A 103 4.82 15.16 -1.85
N PHE A 104 3.62 14.79 -1.37
CA PHE A 104 2.58 15.77 -1.10
C PHE A 104 2.98 16.71 0.03
N GLU A 105 2.86 18.02 -0.17
CA GLU A 105 3.25 19.04 0.81
C GLU A 105 2.38 19.04 2.08
N GLY A 106 1.14 18.55 1.98
CA GLY A 106 0.22 18.47 3.10
C GLY A 106 -1.11 17.83 2.71
N TYR A 107 -1.95 17.66 3.71
CA TYR A 107 -3.24 17.00 3.55
C TYR A 107 -4.34 17.75 4.28
N ARG A 108 -5.51 17.81 3.68
CA ARG A 108 -6.75 18.10 4.39
C ARG A 108 -7.24 16.80 5.03
N ILE A 109 -7.51 16.86 6.33
CA ILE A 109 -7.98 15.72 7.12
C ILE A 109 -9.50 15.64 7.01
N GLY A 110 -10.00 14.45 6.67
CA GLY A 110 -11.42 14.12 6.63
C GLY A 110 -11.83 13.18 7.78
N ASP A 111 -12.92 12.45 7.57
CA ASP A 111 -13.46 11.52 8.56
C ASP A 111 -12.52 10.34 8.83
N SER A 112 -12.59 9.80 10.04
CA SER A 112 -11.74 8.67 10.45
C SER A 112 -12.36 7.33 10.05
N VAL A 113 -11.61 6.52 9.34
CA VAL A 113 -11.95 5.10 9.03
C VAL A 113 -11.88 4.25 10.29
N ALA A 114 -10.90 4.52 11.14
CA ALA A 114 -10.68 3.92 12.44
C ALA A 114 -10.02 4.98 13.36
N PRO A 115 -10.01 4.79 14.69
CA PRO A 115 -9.35 5.72 15.59
C PRO A 115 -7.90 6.01 15.15
N GLY A 116 -7.59 7.29 14.93
CA GLY A 116 -6.27 7.73 14.47
C GLY A 116 -5.94 7.46 12.99
N VAL A 117 -6.90 7.02 12.19
CA VAL A 117 -6.71 6.72 10.77
C VAL A 117 -7.72 7.49 9.91
N PRO A 118 -7.47 8.75 9.60
CA PRO A 118 -8.38 9.56 8.79
C PRO A 118 -8.26 9.26 7.29
N VAL A 119 -9.31 9.56 6.56
CA VAL A 119 -9.23 9.82 5.12
C VAL A 119 -8.55 11.17 4.93
N MET A 120 -7.63 11.25 4.01
CA MET A 120 -6.88 12.47 3.72
C MET A 120 -6.97 12.83 2.24
N VAL A 121 -7.03 14.12 1.96
CA VAL A 121 -7.00 14.67 0.61
C VAL A 121 -5.75 15.52 0.44
N PRO A 122 -4.82 15.17 -0.45
CA PRO A 122 -3.61 15.95 -0.65
C PRO A 122 -3.91 17.39 -1.11
N LEU A 123 -3.17 18.36 -0.59
CA LEU A 123 -3.23 19.73 -1.07
C LEU A 123 -2.75 19.76 -2.54
N GLY A 124 -3.47 20.49 -3.38
CA GLY A 124 -3.20 20.53 -4.82
C GLY A 124 -3.72 19.33 -5.64
N SER A 125 -4.27 18.29 -4.99
CA SER A 125 -4.84 17.12 -5.67
C SER A 125 -6.20 16.74 -5.08
N PRO A 126 -7.23 17.58 -5.20
CA PRO A 126 -8.51 17.41 -4.50
C PRO A 126 -9.31 16.18 -4.96
N GLN A 127 -8.93 15.57 -6.07
CA GLN A 127 -9.55 14.36 -6.63
C GLN A 127 -8.89 13.07 -6.12
N VAL A 128 -7.88 13.15 -5.26
CA VAL A 128 -7.17 12.00 -4.70
C VAL A 128 -7.53 11.84 -3.23
N TRP A 129 -7.80 10.63 -2.81
CA TRP A 129 -8.03 10.24 -1.42
C TRP A 129 -6.95 9.27 -0.97
N VAL A 130 -6.36 9.54 0.17
CA VAL A 130 -5.29 8.70 0.74
C VAL A 130 -5.65 8.29 2.16
N VAL A 131 -5.41 7.05 2.51
CA VAL A 131 -5.52 6.52 3.87
C VAL A 131 -4.21 5.85 4.22
N TYR A 132 -3.53 6.34 5.25
CA TYR A 132 -2.34 5.71 5.81
C TYR A 132 -2.67 5.06 7.15
N LYS A 133 -2.47 3.75 7.23
CA LYS A 133 -2.73 2.96 8.43
C LYS A 133 -1.42 2.40 8.98
N SER A 134 -1.05 2.76 10.18
CA SER A 134 0.06 2.12 10.88
C SER A 134 -0.38 0.83 11.56
N GLY A 135 0.52 -0.18 11.62
CA GLY A 135 0.43 -1.36 12.46
C GLY A 135 -0.94 -2.04 12.59
N ASN A 136 -1.28 -2.39 13.84
CA ASN A 136 -2.42 -3.24 14.20
C ASN A 136 -3.75 -2.50 14.39
N PHE A 137 -3.92 -1.30 13.88
CA PHE A 137 -5.17 -0.56 13.98
C PHE A 137 -6.19 -1.03 12.94
N GLY A 138 -7.46 -1.06 13.34
CA GLY A 138 -8.59 -1.36 12.47
C GLY A 138 -9.03 -2.83 12.53
N GLU A 139 -10.29 -3.03 12.19
CA GLU A 139 -10.98 -4.32 12.18
C GLU A 139 -10.74 -5.08 10.86
N ALA A 140 -11.30 -6.28 10.74
CA ALA A 140 -11.14 -7.15 9.57
C ALA A 140 -11.68 -6.54 8.27
N ASP A 141 -12.67 -5.63 8.36
CA ASP A 141 -13.32 -4.92 7.26
C ASP A 141 -12.72 -3.53 6.97
N PHE A 142 -11.51 -3.26 7.50
CA PHE A 142 -10.89 -1.94 7.39
C PHE A 142 -10.75 -1.46 5.93
N PHE A 143 -10.33 -2.33 5.01
CA PHE A 143 -10.12 -1.94 3.62
C PHE A 143 -11.42 -1.61 2.91
N GLU A 144 -12.47 -2.36 3.18
CA GLU A 144 -13.81 -2.12 2.64
C GLU A 144 -14.38 -0.79 3.16
N LYS A 145 -14.23 -0.52 4.47
CA LYS A 145 -14.61 0.76 5.07
C LYS A 145 -13.83 1.92 4.45
N ALA A 146 -12.51 1.77 4.30
CA ALA A 146 -11.68 2.80 3.71
C ALA A 146 -12.07 3.09 2.26
N LEU A 147 -12.36 2.07 1.46
CA LEU A 147 -12.85 2.23 0.10
C LEU A 147 -14.21 2.94 0.05
N ALA A 148 -15.12 2.59 0.96
CA ALA A 148 -16.44 3.22 1.02
C ALA A 148 -16.40 4.70 1.44
N MET A 149 -15.38 5.09 2.24
CA MET A 149 -15.20 6.45 2.72
C MET A 149 -14.33 7.32 1.80
N THR A 150 -13.65 6.72 0.82
CA THR A 150 -12.83 7.43 -0.16
C THR A 150 -13.59 7.57 -1.47
N GLY A 151 -13.87 8.80 -1.87
CA GLY A 151 -14.61 9.12 -3.10
C GLY A 151 -15.34 10.44 -2.98
N PRO A 152 -15.89 10.97 -4.07
CA PRO A 152 -16.73 12.17 -4.00
C PRO A 152 -17.98 11.88 -3.16
N ALA A 153 -18.36 12.85 -2.35
CA ALA A 153 -19.59 12.78 -1.55
C ALA A 153 -20.79 12.64 -2.49
N GLY A 154 -21.32 11.43 -2.64
CA GLY A 154 -22.48 11.16 -3.52
C GLY A 154 -22.42 9.84 -4.30
N GLU A 155 -21.26 9.22 -4.44
CA GLU A 155 -21.17 7.86 -4.99
C GLU A 155 -21.32 6.83 -3.85
N LYS A 156 -22.54 6.63 -3.41
CA LYS A 156 -22.95 5.52 -2.54
C LYS A 156 -23.81 4.55 -3.34
#